data_fbe3f016f47201bc6c0fd88ab66ee64a
#
_entry.id   fbe3f016f47201bc6c0fd88ab66ee64a
#
_cell.length_a   1.000
_cell.length_b   1.000
_cell.length_c   1.000
_cell.angle_alpha   90.00
_cell.angle_beta   90.00
_cell.angle_gamma   90.00
#
_symmetry.space_group_name_H-M   'P 1'
#
loop_
_entity.id
_entity.type
_entity.pdbx_description
1 polymer ?
#
loop_
_entity_poly.entity_id
_entity_poly.type
_entity_poly.pdbx_seq_one_letter_code
_entity_poly.pdbx_strand_id
1 'polypeptide(L)'
;MINNEVLRLVINLDRSPKRLESISKQLADQSLSFERFPAVDGHKLTKEELSRLEAPYNAPEKFVFRKALWPNEIACFLSHAACWEKLVKSDCEWGVIMEDDIVLSLRFKLFAMSSEWIPEGVRVIQLHGSHQSFAVGESYPVRDTELLRILNPTPLCTFAYLIHREAAPTRSHPINRYLRLLMIGCSALILILQNAFRRIDCCRLA
;
A
#
# COMPACT_ATOMS: atom_id res chain seq x y z
N MET A 1 -23.77 -3.18 14.05
CA MET A 1 -23.78 -3.23 12.56
C MET A 1 -22.34 -3.11 12.12
N ILE A 2 -21.85 -4.06 11.31
CA ILE A 2 -20.50 -4.02 10.76
C ILE A 2 -20.47 -2.86 9.75
N ASN A 3 -19.58 -1.89 9.94
CA ASN A 3 -19.40 -0.81 8.99
C ASN A 3 -18.51 -1.31 7.82
N ASN A 4 -19.15 -1.67 6.70
CA ASN A 4 -18.46 -2.13 5.49
C ASN A 4 -17.84 -0.98 4.68
N GLU A 5 -17.89 0.24 5.19
CA GLU A 5 -17.26 1.39 4.55
C GLU A 5 -15.74 1.27 4.60
N VAL A 6 -15.09 1.67 3.49
CA VAL A 6 -13.64 1.60 3.33
C VAL A 6 -13.07 3.01 3.40
N LEU A 7 -12.10 3.24 4.29
CA LEU A 7 -11.32 4.49 4.35
C LEU A 7 -10.40 4.56 3.12
N ARG A 8 -10.52 5.61 2.32
CA ARG A 8 -9.70 5.82 1.10
C ARG A 8 -8.72 6.97 1.31
N LEU A 9 -7.42 6.64 1.30
CA LEU A 9 -6.33 7.59 1.52
C LEU A 9 -5.45 7.66 0.27
N VAL A 10 -5.11 8.88 -0.15
CA VAL A 10 -4.12 9.13 -1.21
C VAL A 10 -2.93 9.85 -0.59
N ILE A 11 -1.78 9.19 -0.60
CA ILE A 11 -0.51 9.74 -0.14
C ILE A 11 0.05 10.66 -1.23
N ASN A 12 0.28 11.93 -0.89
CA ASN A 12 0.76 12.92 -1.84
C ASN A 12 1.71 13.93 -1.18
N LEU A 13 2.84 14.19 -1.82
CA LEU A 13 3.78 15.23 -1.42
C LEU A 13 3.22 16.62 -1.73
N ASP A 14 3.40 17.58 -0.82
CA ASP A 14 2.93 18.96 -1.00
C ASP A 14 3.50 19.61 -2.27
N ARG A 15 4.73 19.25 -2.67
CA ARG A 15 5.37 19.73 -3.89
C ARG A 15 4.86 19.08 -5.19
N SER A 16 3.93 18.13 -5.12
CA SER A 16 3.41 17.38 -6.27
C SER A 16 1.92 17.62 -6.54
N PRO A 17 1.44 18.88 -6.68
CA PRO A 17 0.02 19.18 -6.85
C PRO A 17 -0.57 18.59 -8.14
N LYS A 18 0.22 18.50 -9.23
CA LYS A 18 -0.22 17.92 -10.51
C LYS A 18 -0.53 16.43 -10.39
N ARG A 19 0.21 15.68 -9.55
CA ARG A 19 -0.09 14.26 -9.30
C ARG A 19 -1.39 14.13 -8.53
N LEU A 20 -1.60 14.97 -7.50
CA LEU A 20 -2.85 15.01 -6.76
C LEU A 20 -4.04 15.33 -7.67
N GLU A 21 -3.92 16.28 -8.57
CA GLU A 21 -4.94 16.62 -9.55
C GLU A 21 -5.29 15.43 -10.45
N SER A 22 -4.27 14.72 -10.95
CA SER A 22 -4.43 13.55 -11.81
C SER A 22 -5.20 12.43 -11.10
N ILE A 23 -4.79 12.04 -9.90
CA ILE A 23 -5.45 10.96 -9.14
C ILE A 23 -6.85 11.39 -8.68
N SER A 24 -7.03 12.67 -8.31
CA SER A 24 -8.33 13.22 -7.91
C SER A 24 -9.34 13.11 -9.03
N LYS A 25 -8.93 13.44 -10.26
CA LYS A 25 -9.80 13.30 -11.44
C LYS A 25 -10.21 11.84 -11.67
N GLN A 26 -9.25 10.91 -11.62
CA GLN A 26 -9.52 9.48 -11.81
C GLN A 26 -10.51 8.93 -10.77
N LEU A 27 -10.41 9.37 -9.51
CA LEU A 27 -11.32 8.98 -8.43
C LEU A 27 -12.70 9.62 -8.60
N ALA A 28 -12.76 10.91 -8.97
CA ALA A 28 -13.99 11.63 -9.25
C ALA A 28 -14.76 11.01 -10.43
N ASP A 29 -14.08 10.63 -11.52
CA ASP A 29 -14.66 9.94 -12.68
C ASP A 29 -15.34 8.62 -12.28
N GLN A 30 -14.91 8.01 -11.17
CA GLN A 30 -15.52 6.82 -10.58
C GLN A 30 -16.47 7.11 -9.42
N SER A 31 -16.76 8.38 -9.13
CA SER A 31 -17.58 8.82 -7.99
C SER A 31 -17.08 8.28 -6.63
N LEU A 32 -15.77 8.23 -6.46
CA LEU A 32 -15.11 7.84 -5.22
C LEU A 32 -14.56 9.06 -4.50
N SER A 33 -15.03 9.27 -3.27
CA SER A 33 -14.40 10.21 -2.35
C SER A 33 -13.14 9.62 -1.73
N PHE A 34 -12.18 10.46 -1.42
CA PHE A 34 -10.95 10.09 -0.74
C PHE A 34 -10.48 11.22 0.17
N GLU A 35 -9.59 10.91 1.06
CA GLU A 35 -8.87 11.90 1.84
C GLU A 35 -7.41 11.96 1.37
N ARG A 36 -6.91 13.17 1.08
CA ARG A 36 -5.49 13.40 0.83
C ARG A 36 -4.72 13.23 2.13
N PHE A 37 -3.68 12.41 2.10
CA PHE A 37 -2.75 12.23 3.21
C PHE A 37 -1.40 12.88 2.85
N PRO A 38 -0.92 13.87 3.63
CA PRO A 38 0.34 14.54 3.33
C PRO A 38 1.50 13.55 3.53
N ALA A 39 2.27 13.32 2.47
CA ALA A 39 3.42 12.44 2.51
C ALA A 39 4.57 13.06 3.29
N VAL A 40 5.35 12.23 3.98
CA VAL A 40 6.64 12.62 4.53
C VAL A 40 7.61 12.88 3.39
N ASP A 41 8.28 14.03 3.41
CA ASP A 41 9.27 14.38 2.41
C ASP A 41 10.67 13.95 2.86
N GLY A 42 11.26 12.98 2.18
CA GLY A 42 12.59 12.45 2.48
C GLY A 42 13.70 13.51 2.42
N HIS A 43 13.50 14.58 1.64
CA HIS A 43 14.45 15.70 1.60
C HIS A 43 14.42 16.58 2.86
N LYS A 44 13.37 16.47 3.66
CA LYS A 44 13.20 17.24 4.91
C LYS A 44 13.62 16.45 6.15
N LEU A 45 13.93 15.15 6.01
CA LEU A 45 14.37 14.33 7.12
C LEU A 45 15.80 14.72 7.54
N THR A 46 16.00 14.93 8.84
CA THR A 46 17.31 15.23 9.42
C THR A 46 18.18 13.97 9.52
N LYS A 47 19.50 14.15 9.64
CA LYS A 47 20.42 13.01 9.85
C LYS A 47 20.11 12.24 11.12
N GLU A 48 19.69 12.93 12.17
CA GLU A 48 19.31 12.36 13.46
C GLU A 48 18.05 11.48 13.34
N GLU A 49 17.04 11.95 12.58
CA GLU A 49 15.82 11.17 12.29
C GLU A 49 16.16 9.93 11.48
N LEU A 50 16.97 10.07 10.44
CA LEU A 50 17.40 8.94 9.61
C LEU A 50 18.15 7.90 10.45
N SER A 51 19.16 8.32 11.21
CA SER A 51 19.93 7.40 12.06
C SER A 51 19.08 6.65 13.09
N ARG A 52 18.06 7.32 13.66
CA ARG A 52 17.13 6.68 14.61
C ARG A 52 16.28 5.61 13.94
N LEU A 53 15.89 5.82 12.69
CA LEU A 53 15.03 4.91 11.93
C LEU A 53 15.82 3.76 11.28
N GLU A 54 17.10 3.98 10.96
CA GLU A 54 17.99 2.95 10.39
C GLU A 54 18.50 1.96 11.44
N ALA A 55 18.71 2.40 12.68
CA ALA A 55 19.31 1.59 13.75
C ALA A 55 18.63 0.22 13.98
N PRO A 56 17.31 0.05 13.83
CA PRO A 56 16.63 -1.24 13.95
C PRO A 56 16.65 -2.10 12.68
N TYR A 57 17.23 -1.62 11.57
CA TYR A 57 17.19 -2.32 10.29
C TYR A 57 18.26 -3.41 10.19
N ASN A 58 18.06 -4.50 10.91
CA ASN A 58 18.84 -5.75 10.80
C ASN A 58 18.12 -6.72 9.84
N ALA A 59 18.11 -6.42 8.55
CA ALA A 59 17.57 -7.36 7.57
C ALA A 59 18.52 -8.57 7.44
N PRO A 60 17.99 -9.80 7.29
CA PRO A 60 18.81 -10.96 6.99
C PRO A 60 19.61 -10.72 5.70
N GLU A 61 20.90 -10.98 5.72
CA GLU A 61 21.84 -10.68 4.60
C GLU A 61 21.38 -11.22 3.24
N LYS A 62 20.56 -12.27 3.22
CA LYS A 62 20.03 -12.90 2.01
C LYS A 62 19.00 -12.06 1.23
N PHE A 63 18.45 -11.00 1.82
CA PHE A 63 17.35 -10.21 1.23
C PHE A 63 17.70 -8.73 1.03
N VAL A 64 18.90 -8.31 1.31
CA VAL A 64 19.29 -6.90 1.27
C VAL A 64 20.36 -6.68 0.24
N PHE A 65 19.98 -6.03 -0.85
CA PHE A 65 20.94 -5.53 -1.84
C PHE A 65 21.76 -4.33 -1.32
N ARG A 66 21.32 -3.71 -0.22
CA ARG A 66 21.93 -2.52 0.41
C ARG A 66 21.85 -2.62 1.93
N LYS A 67 22.90 -2.13 2.59
CA LYS A 67 22.99 -2.12 4.06
C LYS A 67 22.15 -1.01 4.71
N ALA A 68 21.75 0.03 3.96
CA ALA A 68 20.98 1.16 4.46
C ALA A 68 19.84 1.52 3.50
N LEU A 69 18.75 2.03 4.06
CA LEU A 69 17.62 2.57 3.30
C LEU A 69 17.94 4.01 2.84
N TRP A 70 17.44 4.39 1.70
CA TRP A 70 17.52 5.78 1.26
C TRP A 70 16.50 6.64 1.99
N PRO A 71 16.76 7.95 2.19
CA PRO A 71 15.82 8.86 2.87
C PRO A 71 14.40 8.81 2.29
N ASN A 72 14.26 8.69 0.97
CA ASN A 72 12.96 8.59 0.33
C ASN A 72 12.24 7.25 0.60
N GLU A 73 12.97 6.16 0.80
CA GLU A 73 12.38 4.87 1.19
C GLU A 73 11.87 4.92 2.64
N ILE A 74 12.63 5.56 3.52
CA ILE A 74 12.21 5.81 4.91
C ILE A 74 10.97 6.71 4.94
N ALA A 75 10.97 7.78 4.16
CA ALA A 75 9.86 8.73 4.09
C ALA A 75 8.58 8.07 3.52
N CYS A 76 8.72 7.25 2.48
CA CYS A 76 7.62 6.45 1.94
C CYS A 76 7.04 5.55 3.04
N PHE A 77 7.90 4.79 3.72
CA PHE A 77 7.48 3.95 4.84
C PHE A 77 6.75 4.75 5.93
N LEU A 78 7.27 5.89 6.36
CA LEU A 78 6.65 6.74 7.40
C LEU A 78 5.28 7.25 6.96
N SER A 79 5.12 7.56 5.68
CA SER A 79 3.84 8.00 5.11
C SER A 79 2.79 6.88 5.20
N HIS A 80 3.16 5.65 4.83
CA HIS A 80 2.27 4.50 4.93
C HIS A 80 1.95 4.16 6.40
N ALA A 81 2.94 4.19 7.28
CA ALA A 81 2.74 3.95 8.71
C ALA A 81 1.75 4.94 9.33
N ALA A 82 1.83 6.21 8.94
CA ALA A 82 0.88 7.23 9.40
C ALA A 82 -0.53 7.00 8.84
N CYS A 83 -0.68 6.49 7.62
CA CYS A 83 -1.97 6.05 7.08
C CYS A 83 -2.56 4.89 7.89
N TRP A 84 -1.75 3.93 8.30
CA TRP A 84 -2.20 2.82 9.15
C TRP A 84 -2.68 3.29 10.52
N GLU A 85 -1.95 4.22 11.14
CA GLU A 85 -2.39 4.82 12.41
C GLU A 85 -3.73 5.53 12.27
N LYS A 86 -3.95 6.20 11.13
CA LYS A 86 -5.22 6.84 10.85
C LYS A 86 -6.34 5.82 10.69
N LEU A 87 -6.10 4.72 9.97
CA LEU A 87 -7.07 3.63 9.84
C LEU A 87 -7.44 3.04 11.20
N VAL A 88 -6.45 2.74 12.04
CA VAL A 88 -6.68 2.17 13.39
C VAL A 88 -7.53 3.11 14.27
N LYS A 89 -7.40 4.42 14.08
CA LYS A 89 -8.15 5.44 14.82
C LYS A 89 -9.53 5.76 14.21
N SER A 90 -9.81 5.28 13.01
CA SER A 90 -11.11 5.49 12.33
C SER A 90 -12.13 4.43 12.75
N ASP A 91 -13.37 4.61 12.34
CA ASP A 91 -14.44 3.62 12.52
C ASP A 91 -14.46 2.55 11.43
N CYS A 92 -13.59 2.67 10.39
CA CYS A 92 -13.51 1.72 9.29
C CYS A 92 -12.66 0.51 9.69
N GLU A 93 -13.08 -0.69 9.27
CA GLU A 93 -12.29 -1.91 9.42
C GLU A 93 -11.22 -2.04 8.33
N TRP A 94 -11.50 -1.50 7.16
CA TRP A 94 -10.63 -1.56 5.99
C TRP A 94 -10.21 -0.19 5.51
N GLY A 95 -8.95 -0.09 5.04
CA GLY A 95 -8.44 1.08 4.35
C GLY A 95 -7.87 0.72 2.99
N VAL A 96 -8.17 1.55 1.97
CA VAL A 96 -7.44 1.59 0.70
C VAL A 96 -6.41 2.70 0.82
N ILE A 97 -5.15 2.35 0.68
CA ILE A 97 -4.03 3.30 0.69
C ILE A 97 -3.43 3.31 -0.71
N MET A 98 -3.28 4.50 -1.27
CA MET A 98 -2.84 4.73 -2.65
C MET A 98 -1.72 5.76 -2.69
N GLU A 99 -0.76 5.57 -3.57
CA GLU A 99 0.19 6.62 -3.96
C GLU A 99 -0.41 7.50 -5.08
N ASP A 100 0.11 8.70 -5.27
CA ASP A 100 -0.45 9.71 -6.17
C ASP A 100 -0.05 9.56 -7.65
N ASP A 101 0.85 8.61 -7.95
CA ASP A 101 1.43 8.38 -9.29
C ASP A 101 0.94 7.06 -9.94
N ILE A 102 -0.27 6.66 -9.63
CA ILE A 102 -0.91 5.46 -10.17
C ILE A 102 -1.97 5.81 -11.21
N VAL A 103 -2.28 4.82 -12.06
CA VAL A 103 -3.44 4.86 -12.96
C VAL A 103 -4.45 3.82 -12.51
N LEU A 104 -5.65 4.31 -12.21
CA LEU A 104 -6.75 3.47 -11.76
C LEU A 104 -7.43 2.77 -12.94
N SER A 105 -7.67 1.48 -12.82
CA SER A 105 -8.56 0.77 -13.71
C SER A 105 -10.00 1.30 -13.56
N LEU A 106 -10.79 1.26 -14.63
CA LEU A 106 -12.22 1.59 -14.58
C LEU A 106 -13.01 0.71 -13.60
N ARG A 107 -12.46 -0.44 -13.22
CA ARG A 107 -13.03 -1.38 -12.25
C ARG A 107 -12.61 -1.13 -10.81
N PHE A 108 -11.74 -0.15 -10.57
CA PHE A 108 -11.21 0.14 -9.21
C PHE A 108 -12.34 0.37 -8.20
N LYS A 109 -13.38 1.10 -8.61
CA LYS A 109 -14.55 1.36 -7.78
C LYS A 109 -15.17 0.09 -7.18
N LEU A 110 -15.22 -1.01 -7.95
CA LEU A 110 -15.82 -2.27 -7.49
C LEU A 110 -15.13 -2.84 -6.26
N PHE A 111 -13.85 -2.53 -6.08
CA PHE A 111 -13.02 -3.07 -5.01
C PHE A 111 -12.76 -2.06 -3.88
N ALA A 112 -12.95 -0.76 -4.15
CA ALA A 112 -12.64 0.31 -3.21
C ALA A 112 -13.86 0.89 -2.47
N MET A 113 -15.09 0.50 -2.84
CA MET A 113 -16.32 1.03 -2.21
C MET A 113 -16.69 0.34 -0.91
N SER A 114 -16.56 -0.99 -0.85
CA SER A 114 -17.02 -1.84 0.24
C SER A 114 -16.06 -2.99 0.45
N SER A 115 -15.98 -3.50 1.67
CA SER A 115 -15.18 -4.68 2.03
C SER A 115 -15.95 -6.01 1.98
N GLU A 116 -17.24 -6.00 1.65
CA GLU A 116 -18.11 -7.20 1.65
C GLU A 116 -17.64 -8.33 0.72
N TRP A 117 -16.87 -7.99 -0.31
CA TRP A 117 -16.35 -8.94 -1.29
C TRP A 117 -15.08 -9.67 -0.81
N ILE A 118 -14.49 -9.24 0.30
CA ILE A 118 -13.22 -9.75 0.80
C ILE A 118 -13.46 -11.07 1.53
N PRO A 119 -12.77 -12.16 1.14
CA PRO A 119 -12.91 -13.46 1.83
C PRO A 119 -12.48 -13.35 3.30
N GLU A 120 -13.12 -14.17 4.14
CA GLU A 120 -12.75 -14.29 5.54
C GLU A 120 -11.27 -14.71 5.70
N GLY A 121 -10.61 -14.18 6.72
CA GLY A 121 -9.20 -14.46 7.00
C GLY A 121 -8.19 -13.64 6.17
N VAL A 122 -8.63 -12.97 5.10
CA VAL A 122 -7.80 -12.04 4.34
C VAL A 122 -7.55 -10.77 5.16
N ARG A 123 -6.35 -10.22 5.11
CA ARG A 123 -6.00 -9.02 5.86
C ARG A 123 -5.31 -7.93 5.01
N VAL A 124 -4.67 -8.33 3.91
CA VAL A 124 -4.01 -7.39 2.99
C VAL A 124 -4.25 -7.85 1.56
N ILE A 125 -4.61 -6.92 0.69
CA ILE A 125 -4.84 -7.16 -0.74
C ILE A 125 -4.07 -6.12 -1.54
N GLN A 126 -3.16 -6.58 -2.40
CA GLN A 126 -2.50 -5.71 -3.37
C GLN A 126 -3.42 -5.46 -4.56
N LEU A 127 -3.60 -4.18 -4.90
CA LEU A 127 -4.51 -3.75 -5.96
C LEU A 127 -3.78 -3.43 -7.27
N HIS A 128 -2.52 -3.76 -7.40
CA HIS A 128 -1.74 -3.46 -8.60
C HIS A 128 -1.26 -4.74 -9.29
N GLY A 129 -1.16 -4.69 -10.61
CA GLY A 129 -0.48 -5.71 -11.39
C GLY A 129 1.04 -5.58 -11.27
N SER A 130 1.76 -6.69 -11.38
CA SER A 130 3.21 -6.73 -11.47
C SER A 130 3.62 -7.43 -12.76
N HIS A 131 4.73 -6.98 -13.35
CA HIS A 131 5.39 -7.71 -14.44
C HIS A 131 6.27 -8.86 -13.96
N GLN A 132 6.38 -9.04 -12.64
CA GLN A 132 7.14 -10.13 -12.04
C GLN A 132 6.28 -11.39 -12.00
N SER A 133 6.92 -12.54 -12.21
CA SER A 133 6.30 -13.83 -12.00
C SER A 133 6.25 -14.16 -10.52
N PHE A 134 5.07 -14.55 -10.03
CA PHE A 134 4.87 -14.99 -8.66
C PHE A 134 4.55 -16.48 -8.62
N ALA A 135 5.03 -17.17 -7.59
CA ALA A 135 4.46 -18.45 -7.22
C ALA A 135 3.11 -18.18 -6.52
N VAL A 136 2.04 -18.71 -7.11
CA VAL A 136 0.69 -18.56 -6.59
C VAL A 136 0.18 -19.88 -6.02
N GLY A 137 -0.59 -19.81 -4.96
CA GLY A 137 -1.27 -20.92 -4.32
C GLY A 137 -2.77 -20.92 -4.63
N GLU A 138 -3.57 -20.89 -3.59
CA GLU A 138 -5.02 -20.87 -3.69
C GLU A 138 -5.54 -19.66 -4.45
N SER A 139 -6.60 -19.87 -5.20
CA SER A 139 -7.37 -18.84 -5.90
C SER A 139 -8.74 -18.72 -5.25
N TYR A 140 -9.21 -17.49 -5.11
CA TYR A 140 -10.53 -17.18 -4.54
C TYR A 140 -11.32 -16.39 -5.59
N PRO A 141 -12.43 -16.93 -6.11
CA PRO A 141 -13.27 -16.18 -7.03
C PRO A 141 -13.88 -14.97 -6.33
N VAL A 142 -13.73 -13.81 -6.92
CA VAL A 142 -14.26 -12.55 -6.40
C VAL A 142 -14.86 -11.77 -7.56
N ARG A 143 -16.19 -11.59 -7.54
CA ARG A 143 -16.93 -10.95 -8.62
C ARG A 143 -16.64 -11.65 -9.96
N ASP A 144 -16.08 -10.96 -10.92
CA ASP A 144 -15.70 -11.45 -12.25
C ASP A 144 -14.16 -11.60 -12.41
N THR A 145 -13.45 -11.75 -11.30
CA THR A 145 -12.00 -11.94 -11.23
C THR A 145 -11.64 -12.91 -10.11
N GLU A 146 -10.36 -13.08 -9.89
CA GLU A 146 -9.82 -13.94 -8.85
C GLU A 146 -8.82 -13.18 -7.99
N LEU A 147 -8.80 -13.52 -6.71
CA LEU A 147 -7.72 -13.20 -5.79
C LEU A 147 -6.77 -14.38 -5.73
N LEU A 148 -5.49 -14.13 -5.94
CA LEU A 148 -4.45 -15.14 -5.92
C LEU A 148 -3.59 -15.00 -4.67
N ARG A 149 -3.42 -16.11 -3.95
CA ARG A 149 -2.49 -16.18 -2.82
C ARG A 149 -1.06 -16.22 -3.32
N ILE A 150 -0.24 -15.28 -2.89
CA ILE A 150 1.19 -15.29 -3.20
C ILE A 150 1.92 -16.18 -2.20
N LEU A 151 2.70 -17.14 -2.70
CA LEU A 151 3.46 -18.09 -1.87
C LEU A 151 4.86 -17.61 -1.56
N ASN A 152 5.48 -16.86 -2.48
CA ASN A 152 6.83 -16.34 -2.29
C ASN A 152 6.77 -14.87 -1.89
N PRO A 153 7.39 -14.47 -0.78
CA PRO A 153 7.52 -13.08 -0.42
C PRO A 153 8.42 -12.39 -1.44
N THR A 154 7.82 -11.68 -2.36
CA THR A 154 8.52 -10.80 -3.30
C THR A 154 8.31 -9.36 -2.85
N PRO A 155 9.30 -8.47 -2.95
CA PRO A 155 9.10 -7.06 -2.67
C PRO A 155 7.97 -6.55 -3.57
N LEU A 156 6.83 -6.28 -2.97
CA LEU A 156 5.67 -5.70 -3.66
C LEU A 156 5.76 -4.18 -3.49
N CYS A 157 5.51 -3.47 -4.59
CA CYS A 157 5.40 -2.03 -4.53
C CYS A 157 4.18 -1.61 -3.69
N THR A 158 4.25 -0.43 -3.11
CA THR A 158 3.21 0.11 -2.21
C THR A 158 2.14 0.93 -2.93
N PHE A 159 2.08 0.88 -4.25
CA PHE A 159 1.27 1.75 -5.12
C PHE A 159 -0.20 1.85 -4.72
N ALA A 160 -0.86 0.71 -4.50
CA ALA A 160 -2.23 0.67 -3.99
C ALA A 160 -2.53 -0.70 -3.35
N TYR A 161 -3.13 -0.68 -2.17
CA TYR A 161 -3.52 -1.89 -1.45
C TYR A 161 -4.67 -1.64 -0.50
N LEU A 162 -5.43 -2.70 -0.20
CA LEU A 162 -6.34 -2.74 0.94
C LEU A 162 -5.63 -3.37 2.13
N ILE A 163 -5.92 -2.84 3.31
CA ILE A 163 -5.44 -3.36 4.58
C ILE A 163 -6.53 -3.34 5.63
N HIS A 164 -6.68 -4.46 6.34
CA HIS A 164 -7.55 -4.55 7.51
C HIS A 164 -6.89 -3.89 8.72
N ARG A 165 -7.66 -3.20 9.57
CA ARG A 165 -7.14 -2.49 10.75
C ARG A 165 -6.34 -3.38 11.71
N GLU A 166 -6.68 -4.66 11.84
CA GLU A 166 -5.94 -5.62 12.67
C GLU A 166 -4.57 -5.97 12.11
N ALA A 167 -4.38 -5.88 10.79
CA ALA A 167 -3.10 -6.07 10.13
C ALA A 167 -2.27 -4.79 10.08
N ALA A 168 -2.91 -3.63 10.31
CA ALA A 168 -2.24 -2.35 10.33
C ALA A 168 -1.31 -2.28 11.55
N PRO A 169 0.01 -2.23 11.35
CA PRO A 169 0.94 -2.19 12.47
C PRO A 169 0.82 -0.85 13.21
N THR A 170 0.99 -0.87 14.53
CA THR A 170 1.04 0.33 15.36
C THR A 170 2.48 0.73 15.66
N ARG A 171 2.75 1.98 16.03
CA ARG A 171 4.10 2.51 16.33
C ARG A 171 4.90 1.69 17.36
N SER A 172 4.23 0.86 18.15
CA SER A 172 4.88 -0.04 19.10
C SER A 172 5.64 -1.21 18.45
N HIS A 173 5.45 -1.45 17.15
CA HIS A 173 6.13 -2.53 16.45
C HIS A 173 7.44 -2.03 15.81
N PRO A 174 8.54 -2.79 15.88
CA PRO A 174 9.81 -2.39 15.27
C PRO A 174 9.68 -2.27 13.73
N ILE A 175 10.35 -1.28 13.16
CA ILE A 175 10.34 -0.95 11.72
C ILE A 175 10.58 -2.17 10.82
N ASN A 176 11.36 -3.14 11.29
CA ASN A 176 11.61 -4.41 10.60
C ASN A 176 10.35 -5.25 10.33
N ARG A 177 9.35 -5.16 11.22
CA ARG A 177 8.07 -5.87 11.02
C ARG A 177 7.23 -5.20 9.95
N TYR A 178 7.34 -3.89 9.83
CA TYR A 178 6.65 -3.09 8.83
C TYR A 178 7.23 -3.27 7.43
N LEU A 179 8.56 -3.24 7.33
CA LEU A 179 9.24 -3.49 6.06
C LEU A 179 8.94 -4.91 5.55
N ARG A 180 8.78 -5.88 6.44
CA ARG A 180 8.31 -7.23 6.08
C ARG A 180 6.88 -7.25 5.55
N LEU A 181 5.98 -6.41 6.06
CA LEU A 181 4.61 -6.29 5.55
C LEU A 181 4.57 -5.64 4.16
N LEU A 182 5.34 -4.59 3.94
CA LEU A 182 5.37 -3.86 2.68
C LEU A 182 6.31 -4.47 1.64
N MET A 183 7.46 -4.99 2.06
CA MET A 183 8.53 -5.46 1.15
C MET A 183 8.66 -6.98 1.06
N ILE A 184 8.19 -7.74 2.05
CA ILE A 184 8.41 -9.19 2.15
C ILE A 184 7.10 -9.87 2.59
N GLY A 185 5.96 -9.53 2.05
CA GLY A 185 4.72 -10.25 2.32
C GLY A 185 4.75 -11.16 3.56
N CYS A 186 4.46 -10.63 4.74
CA CYS A 186 4.21 -11.50 5.89
C CYS A 186 3.11 -12.48 5.53
N SER A 187 3.05 -13.63 6.19
CA SER A 187 2.09 -14.74 6.12
C SER A 187 0.59 -14.37 6.07
N ALA A 188 0.26 -13.09 5.95
CA ALA A 188 -1.03 -12.59 5.54
C ALA A 188 -1.26 -12.99 4.08
N LEU A 189 -2.43 -13.49 3.76
CA LEU A 189 -2.88 -13.74 2.39
C LEU A 189 -2.72 -12.44 1.61
N ILE A 190 -1.64 -12.30 0.83
CA ILE A 190 -1.52 -11.21 -0.13
C ILE A 190 -2.19 -11.71 -1.40
N LEU A 191 -3.24 -11.04 -1.77
CA LEU A 191 -4.02 -11.38 -2.94
C LEU A 191 -3.77 -10.30 -3.99
N ILE A 192 -3.50 -10.71 -5.22
CA ILE A 192 -3.37 -9.82 -6.36
C ILE A 192 -4.67 -9.90 -7.16
N LEU A 193 -5.27 -8.74 -7.42
CA LEU A 193 -6.33 -8.64 -8.41
C LEU A 193 -5.70 -8.65 -9.81
N GLN A 194 -5.91 -9.72 -10.54
CA GLN A 194 -5.54 -9.76 -11.95
C GLN A 194 -6.30 -8.65 -12.69
N ASN A 195 -5.57 -7.87 -13.51
CA ASN A 195 -6.12 -6.83 -14.39
C ASN A 195 -6.72 -5.57 -13.72
N ALA A 196 -6.46 -5.30 -12.44
CA ALA A 196 -6.97 -4.08 -11.80
C ALA A 196 -6.23 -2.80 -12.20
N PHE A 197 -4.97 -2.90 -12.69
CA PHE A 197 -4.13 -1.73 -12.99
C PHE A 197 -3.18 -1.97 -14.18
N ARG A 198 -2.98 -0.92 -14.99
CA ARG A 198 -1.84 -0.80 -15.91
C ARG A 198 -0.80 0.12 -15.29
N ARG A 199 0.47 -0.25 -15.35
CA ARG A 199 1.60 0.56 -14.92
C ARG A 199 1.85 1.68 -15.93
N ILE A 200 2.07 2.90 -15.44
CA ILE A 200 2.84 3.91 -16.18
C ILE A 200 4.31 3.67 -15.83
N ASP A 201 5.17 3.60 -16.83
CA ASP A 201 6.61 3.54 -16.64
C ASP A 201 7.09 4.81 -15.92
N CYS A 202 7.29 4.73 -14.61
CA CYS A 202 7.84 5.81 -13.78
C CYS A 202 9.29 6.19 -14.15
N CYS A 203 9.94 5.46 -15.08
CA CYS A 203 11.31 5.73 -15.50
C CYS A 203 11.46 6.87 -16.52
N ARG A 204 10.40 7.56 -16.94
CA ARG A 204 10.48 8.63 -17.95
C ARG A 204 10.20 10.05 -17.46
N LEU A 205 10.08 10.26 -16.16
CA LEU A 205 9.90 11.60 -15.59
C LEU A 205 10.96 11.88 -14.52
N ALA A 206 12.24 11.78 -14.92
CA ALA A 206 13.36 12.37 -14.21
C ALA A 206 13.64 13.76 -14.77
#